data_80eda2f60685e1714876bb2759ac706d
#
_entry.id   80eda2f60685e1714876bb2759ac706d
#
_cell.length_a   1.000
_cell.length_b   1.000
_cell.length_c   1.000
_cell.angle_alpha   90.00
_cell.angle_beta   90.00
_cell.angle_gamma   90.00
#
_symmetry.space_group_name_H-M   'P 1'
#
loop_
_entity.id
_entity.type
_entity.pdbx_description
1 polymer ?
#
loop_
_entity_poly.entity_id
_entity_poly.type
_entity_poly.pdbx_seq_one_letter_code
_entity_poly.pdbx_strand_id
1 'polypeptide(L)'
;MKQNPLGILMLDTRFPRIVGDVGNAASYDFPVIFRRMEGIGSADAVAAHPDRPRVLAALKANAEALATEGAVGLGTSCGFLALYQADLAAVSPVPVATSALLHIAKLPQRRVGVI
;
A
#
# COMPACT_ATOMS: atom_id res chain seq x y z
N MET A 1 4.24 16.86 20.86
CA MET A 1 4.37 17.01 19.39
C MET A 1 3.52 15.98 18.69
N LYS A 2 2.66 16.42 17.77
CA LYS A 2 1.80 15.52 17.02
C LYS A 2 2.64 14.84 15.93
N GLN A 3 2.71 13.51 15.95
CA GLN A 3 3.34 12.75 14.88
C GLN A 3 2.36 12.60 13.71
N ASN A 4 2.87 12.64 12.50
CA ASN A 4 2.08 12.47 11.28
C ASN A 4 2.59 11.23 10.53
N PRO A 5 2.27 10.02 11.00
CA PRO A 5 2.81 8.81 10.40
C PRO A 5 2.20 8.49 9.05
N LEU A 6 3.00 7.87 8.19
CA LEU A 6 2.52 7.21 6.98
C LEU A 6 2.02 5.81 7.36
N GLY A 7 0.85 5.44 6.87
CA GLY A 7 0.33 4.08 7.01
C GLY A 7 0.74 3.21 5.83
N ILE A 8 1.20 2.00 6.11
CA ILE A 8 1.57 1.03 5.08
C ILE A 8 0.64 -0.17 5.17
N LEU A 9 -0.14 -0.38 4.11
CA LEU A 9 -0.98 -1.56 3.95
C LEU A 9 -0.11 -2.71 3.48
N MET A 10 0.00 -3.75 4.30
CA MET A 10 0.85 -4.90 4.05
C MET A 10 0.02 -6.10 3.60
N LEU A 11 0.50 -6.83 2.59
CA LEU A 11 -0.04 -8.15 2.31
C LEU A 11 0.24 -9.10 3.47
N ASP A 12 -0.55 -10.16 3.58
CA ASP A 12 -0.37 -11.19 4.61
C ASP A 12 0.82 -12.08 4.25
N THR A 13 2.01 -11.54 4.51
CA THR A 13 3.29 -12.21 4.26
C THR A 13 4.10 -12.29 5.55
N ARG A 14 5.00 -13.27 5.62
CA ARG A 14 5.74 -13.59 6.86
C ARG A 14 7.22 -13.86 6.61
N PHE A 15 7.83 -13.10 5.72
CA PHE A 15 9.27 -13.19 5.51
C PHE A 15 10.00 -12.03 6.22
N PRO A 16 11.32 -12.18 6.50
CA PRO A 16 12.09 -11.10 7.10
C PRO A 16 12.10 -9.84 6.23
N ARG A 17 11.97 -8.68 6.88
CA ARG A 17 12.00 -7.37 6.23
C ARG A 17 13.25 -6.64 6.69
N ILE A 18 14.29 -6.65 5.86
CA ILE A 18 15.55 -5.97 6.17
C ILE A 18 15.43 -4.45 5.96
N VAL A 19 16.39 -3.68 6.48
CA VAL A 19 16.47 -2.23 6.24
C VAL A 19 16.57 -1.97 4.73
N GLY A 20 15.75 -1.04 4.24
CA GLY A 20 15.56 -0.76 2.82
C GLY A 20 14.27 -1.36 2.26
N ASP A 21 13.71 -2.37 2.93
CA ASP A 21 12.40 -2.93 2.55
C ASP A 21 11.27 -2.00 3.02
N VAL A 22 10.20 -1.93 2.24
CA VAL A 22 9.02 -1.11 2.54
C VAL A 22 8.37 -1.48 3.87
N GLY A 23 8.51 -2.71 4.31
CA GLY A 23 7.92 -3.23 5.54
C GLY A 23 8.82 -3.12 6.77
N ASN A 24 9.92 -2.39 6.70
CA ASN A 24 10.81 -2.16 7.85
C ASN A 24 10.77 -0.68 8.25
N ALA A 25 10.42 -0.40 9.50
CA ALA A 25 10.35 0.98 10.00
C ALA A 25 11.68 1.74 9.87
N ALA A 26 12.82 1.04 9.97
CA ALA A 26 14.14 1.65 9.84
C ALA A 26 14.47 2.06 8.39
N SER A 27 13.66 1.70 7.42
CA SER A 27 13.79 2.17 6.04
C SER A 27 13.39 3.64 5.86
N TYR A 28 12.78 4.25 6.86
CA TYR A 28 12.20 5.60 6.80
C TYR A 28 12.83 6.51 7.85
N ASP A 29 12.95 7.78 7.52
CA ASP A 29 13.40 8.85 8.45
C ASP A 29 12.20 9.63 9.05
N PHE A 30 11.00 9.07 8.93
CA PHE A 30 9.77 9.61 9.49
C PHE A 30 8.92 8.46 10.06
N PRO A 31 7.92 8.74 10.92
CA PRO A 31 7.12 7.69 11.53
C PRO A 31 6.24 6.95 10.51
N VAL A 32 6.16 5.64 10.66
CA VAL A 32 5.29 4.77 9.86
C VAL A 32 4.49 3.84 10.76
N ILE A 33 3.30 3.48 10.32
CA ILE A 33 2.45 2.48 10.96
C ILE A 33 2.17 1.39 9.94
N PHE A 34 2.42 0.15 10.29
CA PHE A 34 2.15 -1.00 9.42
C PHE A 34 0.86 -1.69 9.81
N ARG A 35 0.12 -2.14 8.80
CA ARG A 35 -1.05 -2.98 9.03
C ARG A 35 -1.10 -4.10 8.02
N ARG A 36 -1.00 -5.35 8.50
CA ARG A 36 -1.10 -6.54 7.67
C ARG A 36 -2.57 -6.87 7.43
N MET A 37 -2.93 -7.03 6.16
CA MET A 37 -4.28 -7.40 5.76
C MET A 37 -4.43 -8.92 5.85
N GLU A 38 -4.99 -9.43 6.94
CA GLU A 38 -5.14 -10.85 7.16
C GLU A 38 -5.92 -11.52 6.03
N GLY A 39 -5.39 -12.63 5.53
CA GLY A 39 -6.01 -13.42 4.47
C GLY A 39 -5.83 -12.88 3.05
N ILE A 40 -5.17 -11.73 2.87
CA ILE A 40 -4.85 -11.18 1.55
C ILE A 40 -3.36 -11.35 1.29
N GLY A 41 -3.02 -12.42 0.62
CA GLY A 41 -1.63 -12.75 0.31
C GLY A 41 -1.19 -12.34 -1.09
N SER A 42 0.04 -12.69 -1.43
CA SER A 42 0.62 -12.38 -2.75
C SER A 42 -0.20 -12.97 -3.90
N ALA A 43 -0.74 -14.18 -3.72
CA ALA A 43 -1.57 -14.82 -4.75
C ALA A 43 -2.84 -14.02 -5.07
N ASP A 44 -3.40 -13.33 -4.07
CA ASP A 44 -4.58 -12.47 -4.29
C ASP A 44 -4.22 -11.22 -5.10
N ALA A 45 -3.05 -10.64 -4.83
CA ALA A 45 -2.60 -9.42 -5.51
C ALA A 45 -2.21 -9.67 -6.97
N VAL A 46 -1.56 -10.80 -7.27
CA VAL A 46 -1.03 -11.10 -8.61
C VAL A 46 -1.92 -12.06 -9.42
N ALA A 47 -3.13 -12.34 -8.96
CA ALA A 47 -4.04 -13.24 -9.65
C ALA A 47 -4.41 -12.72 -11.04
N ALA A 48 -4.48 -13.61 -12.02
CA ALA A 48 -4.96 -13.27 -13.37
C ALA A 48 -6.42 -12.81 -13.36
N HIS A 49 -7.21 -13.40 -12.46
CA HIS A 49 -8.62 -13.05 -12.26
C HIS A 49 -8.84 -12.78 -10.75
N PRO A 50 -8.45 -11.58 -10.27
CA PRO A 50 -8.52 -11.29 -8.83
C PRO A 50 -9.96 -11.17 -8.35
N ASP A 51 -10.19 -11.61 -7.11
CA ASP A 51 -11.44 -11.30 -6.39
C ASP A 51 -11.40 -9.84 -5.94
N ARG A 52 -11.71 -8.94 -6.86
CA ARG A 52 -11.61 -7.49 -6.63
C ARG A 52 -12.46 -7.00 -5.47
N PRO A 53 -13.73 -7.42 -5.32
CA PRO A 53 -14.54 -6.97 -4.18
C PRO A 53 -13.93 -7.37 -2.84
N ARG A 54 -13.40 -8.59 -2.73
CA ARG A 54 -12.77 -9.08 -1.50
C ARG A 54 -11.50 -8.29 -1.16
N VAL A 55 -10.62 -8.10 -2.14
CA VAL A 55 -9.37 -7.35 -1.95
C VAL A 55 -9.66 -5.90 -1.62
N LEU A 56 -10.58 -5.25 -2.34
CA LEU A 56 -10.95 -3.87 -2.09
C LEU A 56 -11.58 -3.69 -0.70
N ALA A 57 -12.43 -4.61 -0.27
CA ALA A 57 -13.03 -4.56 1.08
C ALA A 57 -11.95 -4.61 2.17
N ALA A 58 -10.94 -5.46 2.01
CA ALA A 58 -9.82 -5.56 2.94
C ALA A 58 -8.97 -4.27 2.94
N LEU A 59 -8.68 -3.73 1.76
CA LEU A 59 -7.95 -2.47 1.62
C LEU A 59 -8.70 -1.33 2.32
N LYS A 60 -9.99 -1.20 2.07
CA LYS A 60 -10.84 -0.17 2.68
C LYS A 60 -10.85 -0.28 4.21
N ALA A 61 -11.12 -1.46 4.74
CA ALA A 61 -11.19 -1.67 6.20
C ALA A 61 -9.87 -1.35 6.89
N ASN A 62 -8.75 -1.79 6.30
CA ASN A 62 -7.43 -1.54 6.87
C ASN A 62 -6.98 -0.07 6.68
N ALA A 63 -7.37 0.58 5.59
CA ALA A 63 -7.15 2.01 5.40
C ALA A 63 -7.87 2.85 6.47
N GLU A 64 -9.12 2.52 6.76
CA GLU A 64 -9.90 3.19 7.81
C GLU A 64 -9.26 3.00 9.19
N ALA A 65 -8.78 1.78 9.48
CA ALA A 65 -8.10 1.49 10.74
C ALA A 65 -6.80 2.29 10.89
N LEU A 66 -5.99 2.37 9.83
CA LEU A 66 -4.76 3.17 9.85
C LEU A 66 -5.05 4.67 10.04
N ALA A 67 -6.07 5.19 9.38
CA ALA A 67 -6.47 6.58 9.55
C ALA A 67 -6.92 6.85 11.01
N THR A 68 -7.64 5.92 11.62
CA THR A 68 -8.04 5.99 13.03
C THR A 68 -6.83 5.98 13.95
N GLU A 69 -5.78 5.26 13.60
CA GLU A 69 -4.51 5.23 14.35
C GLU A 69 -3.66 6.51 14.14
N GLY A 70 -4.08 7.40 13.25
CA GLY A 70 -3.42 8.67 13.01
C GLY A 70 -2.62 8.77 11.72
N ALA A 71 -2.68 7.78 10.85
CA ALA A 71 -2.02 7.86 9.54
C ALA A 71 -2.57 9.04 8.73
N VAL A 72 -1.67 9.83 8.15
CA VAL A 72 -2.02 11.02 7.35
C VAL A 72 -1.98 10.76 5.86
N GLY A 73 -1.50 9.59 5.47
CA GLY A 73 -1.44 9.10 4.10
C GLY A 73 -1.15 7.61 4.11
N LEU A 74 -1.36 6.95 2.99
CA LEU A 74 -1.21 5.50 2.87
C LEU A 74 -0.33 5.11 1.70
N GLY A 75 0.52 4.12 1.92
CA GLY A 75 1.22 3.36 0.89
C GLY A 75 0.89 1.88 1.02
N THR A 76 1.49 1.06 0.18
CA THR A 76 1.33 -0.40 0.24
C THR A 76 2.66 -1.13 0.08
N SER A 77 2.67 -2.39 0.43
CA SER A 77 3.85 -3.26 0.27
C SER A 77 3.91 -3.95 -1.10
N CYS A 78 2.92 -3.74 -1.99
CA CYS A 78 2.85 -4.48 -3.24
C CYS A 78 2.45 -3.60 -4.42
N GLY A 79 3.34 -3.53 -5.42
CA GLY A 79 3.11 -2.74 -6.63
C GLY A 79 1.88 -3.17 -7.44
N PHE A 80 1.49 -4.42 -7.37
CA PHE A 80 0.29 -4.92 -8.07
C PHE A 80 -1.02 -4.32 -7.53
N LEU A 81 -0.99 -3.72 -6.34
CA LEU A 81 -2.16 -3.02 -5.79
C LEU A 81 -2.46 -1.71 -6.53
N ALA A 82 -1.64 -1.31 -7.49
CA ALA A 82 -1.96 -0.23 -8.42
C ALA A 82 -3.32 -0.43 -9.10
N LEU A 83 -3.73 -1.68 -9.31
CA LEU A 83 -5.03 -2.04 -9.86
C LEU A 83 -6.20 -1.44 -9.07
N TYR A 84 -6.00 -1.20 -7.77
CA TYR A 84 -7.03 -0.71 -6.84
C TYR A 84 -6.90 0.77 -6.53
N GLN A 85 -5.98 1.49 -7.17
CA GLN A 85 -5.70 2.89 -6.83
C GLN A 85 -6.96 3.77 -6.87
N ALA A 86 -7.69 3.74 -7.98
CA ALA A 86 -8.87 4.59 -8.15
C ALA A 86 -9.97 4.22 -7.15
N ASP A 87 -10.24 2.92 -7.00
CA ASP A 87 -11.30 2.45 -6.11
C ASP A 87 -10.98 2.73 -4.64
N LEU A 88 -9.72 2.52 -4.23
CA LEU A 88 -9.31 2.81 -2.86
C LEU A 88 -9.27 4.31 -2.58
N ALA A 89 -8.76 5.11 -3.51
CA ALA A 89 -8.73 6.56 -3.36
C ALA A 89 -10.12 7.15 -3.18
N ALA A 90 -11.13 6.57 -3.84
CA ALA A 90 -12.52 7.03 -3.73
C ALA A 90 -13.14 6.82 -2.35
N VAL A 91 -12.63 5.85 -1.57
CA VAL A 91 -13.20 5.48 -0.26
C VAL A 91 -12.25 5.70 0.91
N SER A 92 -10.99 5.99 0.65
CA SER A 92 -10.00 6.22 1.71
C SER A 92 -10.22 7.55 2.42
N PRO A 93 -10.17 7.58 3.76
CA PRO A 93 -10.30 8.84 4.51
C PRO A 93 -9.06 9.75 4.40
N VAL A 94 -7.94 9.23 3.90
CA VAL A 94 -6.67 9.96 3.71
C VAL A 94 -6.10 9.67 2.33
N PRO A 95 -5.21 10.53 1.80
CA PRO A 95 -4.58 10.28 0.50
C PRO A 95 -3.86 8.93 0.45
N VAL A 96 -3.93 8.26 -0.70
CA VAL A 96 -3.30 6.97 -0.92
C VAL A 96 -2.51 6.92 -2.22
N ALA A 97 -1.34 6.29 -2.16
CA ALA A 97 -0.53 5.93 -3.33
C ALA A 97 -0.22 4.43 -3.23
N THR A 98 -0.95 3.61 -3.96
CA THR A 98 -0.86 2.15 -3.85
C THR A 98 0.41 1.57 -4.42
N SER A 99 1.09 2.27 -5.32
CA SER A 99 2.24 1.70 -6.04
C SER A 99 3.11 2.78 -6.66
N ALA A 100 4.42 2.53 -6.69
CA ALA A 100 5.36 3.33 -7.46
C ALA A 100 5.08 3.29 -8.98
N LEU A 101 4.38 2.27 -9.48
CA LEU A 101 3.97 2.17 -10.87
C LEU A 101 3.11 3.36 -11.33
N LEU A 102 2.44 4.03 -10.40
CA LEU A 102 1.62 5.22 -10.70
C LEU A 102 2.46 6.38 -11.26
N HIS A 103 3.77 6.40 -10.98
CA HIS A 103 4.66 7.43 -11.51
C HIS A 103 4.94 7.30 -13.00
N ILE A 104 4.73 6.13 -13.60
CA ILE A 104 5.03 5.89 -15.02
C ILE A 104 4.32 6.91 -15.91
N ALA A 105 3.05 7.19 -15.63
CA ALA A 105 2.25 8.15 -16.40
C ALA A 105 2.77 9.59 -16.30
N LYS A 106 3.60 9.90 -15.30
CA LYS A 106 4.14 11.25 -15.06
C LYS A 106 5.57 11.41 -15.57
N LEU A 107 6.19 10.32 -16.04
CA LEU A 107 7.56 10.38 -16.53
C LEU A 107 7.58 10.88 -17.97
N PRO A 108 8.56 11.76 -18.33
CA PRO A 108 8.70 12.26 -19.70
C PRO A 108 9.28 11.23 -20.66
N GLN A 109 9.91 10.17 -20.15
CA GLN A 109 10.52 9.12 -20.95
C GLN A 109 9.45 8.24 -21.61
N ARG A 110 9.67 7.87 -22.89
CA ARG A 110 8.75 7.00 -23.63
C ARG A 110 8.96 5.52 -23.37
N ARG A 111 10.17 5.15 -22.89
CA ARG A 111 10.54 3.77 -22.58
C ARG A 111 10.95 3.70 -21.12
N VAL A 112 10.13 3.03 -20.33
CA VAL A 112 10.33 2.91 -18.90
C VAL A 112 10.49 1.44 -18.54
N GLY A 113 11.58 1.12 -17.84
CA GLY A 113 11.78 -0.21 -17.27
C GLY A 113 11.13 -0.32 -15.92
N VAL A 114 10.57 -1.50 -15.62
CA VAL A 114 10.04 -1.84 -14.31
C VAL A 114 10.83 -3.03 -13.78
N ILE A 115 11.34 -2.89 -12.55
CA ILE A 115 12.15 -3.92 -11.89
C ILE A 115 11.32 -4.63 -10.82
#